data_685d804c8a61cf01e34253081c90f212
#
_entry.id   685d804c8a61cf01e34253081c90f212
#
_cell.length_a   1.000
_cell.length_b   1.000
_cell.length_c   1.000
_cell.angle_alpha   90.00
_cell.angle_beta   90.00
_cell.angle_gamma   90.00
#
_symmetry.space_group_name_H-M   'P 1'
#
loop_
_entity.id
_entity.type
_entity.pdbx_description
1 polymer ?
#
loop_
_entity_poly.entity_id
_entity_poly.type
_entity_poly.pdbx_seq_one_letter_code
_entity_poly.pdbx_strand_id
1 'polypeptide(L)'
;GTSAYAADGSGHLAPFTAQRIDYSLSRLTHYTATDPEHFQNHVLFTNYQFYVDEFEFMARAALSNPALGYTAFVAGGNATITTGDGVLTPSAKTPQMPTYHLKRADGNGITLVNIGVGPSNAKTATDHIAVLRPHAWLMLGHCAGLRNSQSLGDYVLAHAYVREDHVLDDDLPTWVPIP
;
A
#
# COMPACT_ATOMS: atom_id res chain seq x y z
N GLY A 1 22.54 -5.75 -1.18
CA GLY A 1 21.79 -5.48 0.02
C GLY A 1 21.60 -3.99 0.23
N THR A 2 20.66 -3.63 1.05
CA THR A 2 20.32 -2.24 1.38
C THR A 2 21.26 -1.60 2.41
N SER A 3 22.28 -2.32 2.85
CA SER A 3 23.26 -1.85 3.85
C SER A 3 23.90 -0.51 3.46
N ALA A 4 24.11 -0.28 2.15
CA ALA A 4 24.67 0.97 1.66
C ALA A 4 23.76 2.20 1.93
N TYR A 5 22.46 2.00 2.05
CA TYR A 5 21.50 3.08 2.32
C TYR A 5 21.44 3.49 3.79
N ALA A 6 21.89 2.62 4.69
CA ALA A 6 21.85 2.86 6.13
C ALA A 6 23.23 3.19 6.73
N ALA A 7 24.33 2.92 6.01
CA ALA A 7 25.67 2.88 6.56
C ALA A 7 26.20 4.24 7.05
N ASP A 8 25.82 5.33 6.41
CA ASP A 8 26.37 6.67 6.73
C ASP A 8 25.33 7.61 7.39
N GLY A 9 24.10 7.14 7.57
CA GLY A 9 23.01 7.93 8.16
C GLY A 9 22.50 9.07 7.28
N SER A 10 23.05 9.26 6.09
CA SER A 10 22.65 10.33 5.16
C SER A 10 21.57 9.86 4.18
N GLY A 11 21.39 8.55 4.07
CA GLY A 11 20.46 7.94 3.14
C GLY A 11 19.00 8.12 3.54
N HIS A 12 18.12 8.03 2.56
CA HIS A 12 16.68 8.08 2.72
C HIS A 12 16.13 7.04 3.73
N LEU A 13 16.79 5.89 3.84
CA LEU A 13 16.44 4.78 4.74
C LEU A 13 17.23 4.80 6.07
N ALA A 14 18.02 5.84 6.33
CA ALA A 14 18.87 5.96 7.51
C ALA A 14 18.20 5.72 8.88
N PRO A 15 16.90 6.03 9.11
CA PRO A 15 16.24 5.72 10.38
C PRO A 15 16.12 4.23 10.72
N PHE A 16 16.34 3.34 9.74
CA PHE A 16 16.22 1.90 9.92
C PHE A 16 17.58 1.22 9.84
N THR A 17 17.78 0.16 10.63
CA THR A 17 18.98 -0.67 10.51
C THR A 17 18.97 -1.44 9.19
N ALA A 18 20.15 -1.81 8.68
CA ALA A 18 20.27 -2.60 7.47
C ALA A 18 19.51 -3.93 7.56
N GLN A 19 19.59 -4.60 8.70
CA GLN A 19 18.87 -5.86 8.94
C GLN A 19 17.34 -5.66 8.89
N ARG A 20 16.85 -4.57 9.47
CA ARG A 20 15.42 -4.24 9.42
C ARG A 20 14.95 -3.98 7.99
N ILE A 21 15.75 -3.27 7.19
CA ILE A 21 15.44 -2.98 5.80
C ILE A 21 15.41 -4.27 4.99
N ASP A 22 16.48 -5.08 5.05
CA ASP A 22 16.58 -6.33 4.28
C ASP A 22 15.44 -7.31 4.64
N TYR A 23 15.14 -7.43 5.93
CA TYR A 23 14.00 -8.23 6.39
C TYR A 23 12.68 -7.73 5.81
N SER A 24 12.41 -6.42 5.92
CA SER A 24 11.15 -5.84 5.45
C SER A 24 10.97 -5.96 3.93
N LEU A 25 12.02 -5.73 3.15
CA LEU A 25 11.98 -5.89 1.69
C LEU A 25 11.69 -7.35 1.29
N SER A 26 12.32 -8.30 1.96
CA SER A 26 12.05 -9.73 1.76
C SER A 26 10.59 -10.10 2.11
N ARG A 27 10.07 -9.53 3.20
CA ARG A 27 8.68 -9.78 3.62
C ARG A 27 7.67 -9.14 2.67
N LEU A 28 7.96 -7.95 2.14
CA LEU A 28 7.11 -7.33 1.11
C LEU A 28 6.98 -8.23 -0.10
N THR A 29 8.09 -8.69 -0.67
CA THR A 29 8.03 -9.64 -1.81
C THR A 29 7.22 -10.89 -1.46
N HIS A 30 7.39 -11.44 -0.26
CA HIS A 30 6.64 -12.62 0.19
C HIS A 30 5.12 -12.39 0.26
N TYR A 31 4.69 -11.27 0.85
CA TYR A 31 3.27 -10.98 1.05
C TYR A 31 2.57 -10.50 -0.20
N THR A 32 3.25 -9.72 -1.03
CA THR A 32 2.63 -9.02 -2.16
C THR A 32 2.86 -9.72 -3.50
N ALA A 33 3.84 -10.63 -3.58
CA ALA A 33 4.35 -11.21 -4.81
C ALA A 33 4.77 -10.16 -5.84
N THR A 34 5.20 -8.98 -5.38
CA THR A 34 5.80 -7.93 -6.21
C THR A 34 7.12 -7.49 -5.61
N ASP A 35 8.05 -7.06 -6.45
CA ASP A 35 9.33 -6.56 -5.97
C ASP A 35 9.18 -5.17 -5.33
N PRO A 36 9.91 -4.90 -4.23
CA PRO A 36 9.84 -3.63 -3.52
C PRO A 36 10.14 -2.40 -4.38
N GLU A 37 10.90 -2.56 -5.46
CA GLU A 37 11.22 -1.47 -6.42
C GLU A 37 10.00 -0.94 -7.19
N HIS A 38 8.89 -1.67 -7.18
CA HIS A 38 7.66 -1.24 -7.83
C HIS A 38 6.83 -0.29 -6.95
N PHE A 39 7.06 -0.30 -5.65
CA PHE A 39 6.32 0.56 -4.73
C PHE A 39 6.49 2.03 -5.07
N GLN A 40 5.40 2.77 -4.98
CA GLN A 40 5.34 4.20 -5.28
C GLN A 40 5.17 5.00 -3.98
N ASN A 41 5.44 6.29 -4.04
CA ASN A 41 5.45 7.18 -2.87
C ASN A 41 4.06 7.44 -2.25
N HIS A 42 2.98 7.09 -2.94
CA HIS A 42 1.62 7.19 -2.41
C HIS A 42 1.05 5.78 -2.28
N VAL A 43 0.69 5.39 -1.06
CA VAL A 43 0.20 4.04 -0.77
C VAL A 43 -1.25 4.10 -0.32
N LEU A 44 -2.09 3.34 -1.01
CA LEU A 44 -3.47 3.09 -0.64
C LEU A 44 -3.59 1.69 -0.04
N PHE A 45 -4.32 1.55 1.05
CA PHE A 45 -4.67 0.26 1.62
C PHE A 45 -6.18 0.04 1.46
N THR A 46 -6.56 -1.19 1.22
CA THR A 46 -7.96 -1.59 1.19
C THR A 46 -8.12 -3.03 1.67
N ASN A 47 -9.35 -3.41 2.00
CA ASN A 47 -9.75 -4.78 2.27
C ASN A 47 -10.91 -5.22 1.35
N TYR A 48 -11.22 -4.45 0.32
CA TYR A 48 -12.32 -4.72 -0.61
C TYR A 48 -11.81 -4.93 -2.04
N GLN A 49 -12.23 -6.03 -2.65
CA GLN A 49 -11.92 -6.32 -4.05
C GLN A 49 -12.48 -5.25 -5.00
N PHE A 50 -13.65 -4.68 -4.69
CA PHE A 50 -14.22 -3.59 -5.47
C PHE A 50 -13.24 -2.43 -5.72
N TYR A 51 -12.50 -2.00 -4.70
CA TYR A 51 -11.51 -0.93 -4.88
C TYR A 51 -10.29 -1.36 -5.69
N VAL A 52 -9.95 -2.65 -5.66
CA VAL A 52 -8.89 -3.21 -6.52
C VAL A 52 -9.32 -3.16 -7.98
N ASP A 53 -10.56 -3.58 -8.27
CA ASP A 53 -11.10 -3.62 -9.62
C ASP A 53 -11.21 -2.19 -10.20
N GLU A 54 -11.69 -1.23 -9.41
CA GLU A 54 -11.75 0.19 -9.78
C GLU A 54 -10.34 0.77 -9.99
N PHE A 55 -9.38 0.42 -9.14
CA PHE A 55 -8.00 0.88 -9.30
C PHE A 55 -7.38 0.35 -10.60
N GLU A 56 -7.58 -0.91 -10.94
CA GLU A 56 -7.11 -1.47 -12.21
C GLU A 56 -7.79 -0.77 -13.40
N PHE A 57 -9.10 -0.56 -13.34
CA PHE A 57 -9.85 0.16 -14.38
C PHE A 57 -9.28 1.58 -14.58
N MET A 58 -9.11 2.34 -13.50
CA MET A 58 -8.54 3.68 -13.56
C MET A 58 -7.09 3.67 -14.05
N ALA A 59 -6.29 2.69 -13.65
CA ALA A 59 -4.90 2.56 -14.08
C ALA A 59 -4.78 2.31 -15.58
N ARG A 60 -5.63 1.47 -16.14
CA ARG A 60 -5.70 1.22 -17.59
C ARG A 60 -6.08 2.48 -18.36
N ALA A 61 -7.07 3.22 -17.88
CA ALA A 61 -7.46 4.51 -18.47
C ALA A 61 -6.30 5.54 -18.40
N ALA A 62 -5.58 5.55 -17.26
CA ALA A 62 -4.44 6.45 -17.07
C ALA A 62 -3.26 6.11 -18.01
N LEU A 63 -2.96 4.83 -18.22
CA LEU A 63 -1.93 4.40 -19.18
C LEU A 63 -2.30 4.72 -20.64
N SER A 64 -3.58 4.83 -20.94
CA SER A 64 -4.06 5.24 -22.26
C SER A 64 -3.94 6.76 -22.50
N ASN A 65 -3.58 7.54 -21.47
CA ASN A 65 -3.40 8.99 -21.55
C ASN A 65 -1.97 9.41 -21.16
N PRO A 66 -1.04 9.56 -22.13
CA PRO A 66 0.35 9.91 -21.86
C PRO A 66 0.53 11.23 -21.08
N ALA A 67 -0.43 12.16 -21.17
CA ALA A 67 -0.36 13.44 -20.45
C ALA A 67 -0.38 13.28 -18.94
N LEU A 68 -0.88 12.15 -18.42
CA LEU A 68 -0.88 11.84 -16.99
C LEU A 68 0.49 11.35 -16.47
N GLY A 69 1.42 11.00 -17.37
CA GLY A 69 2.81 10.66 -17.01
C GLY A 69 2.98 9.31 -16.31
N TYR A 70 1.98 8.43 -16.36
CA TYR A 70 2.14 7.05 -15.89
C TYR A 70 2.84 6.19 -16.94
N THR A 71 3.70 5.28 -16.48
CA THR A 71 4.60 4.52 -17.36
C THR A 71 4.29 3.02 -17.38
N ALA A 72 3.71 2.49 -16.32
CA ALA A 72 3.38 1.07 -16.23
C ALA A 72 2.34 0.82 -15.12
N PHE A 73 1.65 -0.30 -15.25
CA PHE A 73 0.87 -0.91 -14.17
C PHE A 73 1.43 -2.31 -13.89
N VAL A 74 1.74 -2.58 -12.62
CA VAL A 74 2.36 -3.83 -12.17
C VAL A 74 1.45 -4.50 -11.15
N ALA A 75 1.25 -5.81 -11.31
CA ALA A 75 0.46 -6.66 -10.42
C ALA A 75 1.28 -7.85 -9.89
N GLY A 76 0.65 -8.73 -9.13
CA GLY A 76 1.30 -9.89 -8.53
C GLY A 76 2.08 -10.74 -9.53
N GLY A 77 3.26 -11.23 -9.12
CA GLY A 77 4.23 -11.92 -9.99
C GLY A 77 5.01 -10.96 -10.88
N ASN A 78 5.02 -9.66 -10.57
CA ASN A 78 5.61 -8.58 -11.37
C ASN A 78 5.02 -8.50 -12.80
N ALA A 79 3.79 -8.99 -12.97
CA ALA A 79 3.09 -8.88 -14.25
C ALA A 79 2.88 -7.41 -14.60
N THR A 80 3.41 -6.98 -15.74
CA THR A 80 3.51 -5.57 -16.09
C THR A 80 2.84 -5.29 -17.43
N ILE A 81 2.06 -4.22 -17.48
CA ILE A 81 1.58 -3.61 -18.73
C ILE A 81 2.02 -2.15 -18.80
N THR A 82 2.25 -1.67 -20.02
CA THR A 82 2.65 -0.28 -20.31
C THR A 82 1.62 0.49 -21.13
N THR A 83 0.55 -0.19 -21.53
CA THR A 83 -0.60 0.37 -22.26
C THR A 83 -1.90 -0.10 -21.63
N GLY A 84 -2.96 0.68 -21.78
CA GLY A 84 -4.25 0.38 -21.16
C GLY A 84 -4.93 -0.89 -21.67
N ASP A 85 -4.64 -1.30 -22.90
CA ASP A 85 -5.11 -2.54 -23.54
C ASP A 85 -4.18 -3.73 -23.30
N GLY A 86 -3.09 -3.54 -22.58
CA GLY A 86 -2.13 -4.60 -22.26
C GLY A 86 -2.78 -5.77 -21.50
N VAL A 87 -2.23 -6.96 -21.68
CA VAL A 87 -2.71 -8.19 -21.02
C VAL A 87 -1.83 -8.49 -19.81
N LEU A 88 -2.42 -8.52 -18.61
CA LEU A 88 -1.75 -9.00 -17.42
C LEU A 88 -1.75 -10.52 -17.40
N THR A 89 -0.58 -11.10 -17.19
CA THR A 89 -0.47 -12.54 -16.94
C THR A 89 -0.71 -12.79 -15.46
N PRO A 90 -1.74 -13.56 -15.08
CA PRO A 90 -2.00 -13.83 -13.66
C PRO A 90 -0.81 -14.51 -12.99
N SER A 91 -0.56 -14.14 -11.72
CA SER A 91 0.41 -14.84 -10.88
C SER A 91 -0.04 -16.30 -10.68
N ALA A 92 0.92 -17.23 -10.68
CA ALA A 92 0.66 -18.65 -10.42
C ALA A 92 0.08 -18.91 -9.01
N LYS A 93 0.32 -18.00 -8.09
CA LYS A 93 -0.23 -18.02 -6.72
C LYS A 93 -0.81 -16.67 -6.39
N THR A 94 -2.01 -16.67 -5.80
CA THR A 94 -2.56 -15.45 -5.20
C THR A 94 -1.74 -15.08 -3.97
N PRO A 95 -1.13 -13.90 -3.92
CA PRO A 95 -0.39 -13.44 -2.75
C PRO A 95 -1.33 -13.21 -1.57
N GLN A 96 -0.79 -13.22 -0.36
CA GLN A 96 -1.57 -12.96 0.85
C GLN A 96 -2.11 -11.53 0.89
N MET A 97 -1.34 -10.58 0.37
CA MET A 97 -1.69 -9.15 0.27
C MET A 97 -1.49 -8.69 -1.17
N PRO A 98 -2.44 -8.98 -2.08
CA PRO A 98 -2.35 -8.58 -3.48
C PRO A 98 -2.05 -7.10 -3.61
N THR A 99 -1.02 -6.77 -4.37
CA THR A 99 -0.53 -5.39 -4.48
C THR A 99 -0.41 -5.00 -5.95
N TYR A 100 -0.74 -3.76 -6.23
CA TYR A 100 -0.84 -3.19 -7.56
C TYR A 100 -0.13 -1.84 -7.58
N HIS A 101 0.65 -1.59 -8.62
CA HIS A 101 1.45 -0.37 -8.72
C HIS A 101 1.17 0.34 -10.04
N LEU A 102 0.58 1.52 -9.96
CA LEU A 102 0.48 2.45 -11.08
C LEU A 102 1.69 3.39 -11.04
N LYS A 103 2.67 3.09 -11.87
CA LYS A 103 4.02 3.66 -11.78
C LYS A 103 4.15 4.98 -12.52
N ARG A 104 4.94 5.88 -11.93
CA ARG A 104 5.55 7.03 -12.56
C ARG A 104 7.07 6.91 -12.51
N ALA A 105 7.75 7.52 -13.49
CA ALA A 105 9.21 7.45 -13.56
C ALA A 105 9.93 8.09 -12.35
N ASP A 106 9.30 9.07 -11.72
CA ASP A 106 9.79 9.78 -10.54
C ASP A 106 9.42 9.11 -9.20
N GLY A 107 8.76 7.94 -9.24
CA GLY A 107 8.29 7.24 -8.04
C GLY A 107 7.01 7.83 -7.41
N ASN A 108 6.47 8.93 -7.94
CA ASN A 108 5.26 9.59 -7.41
C ASN A 108 3.95 9.03 -7.98
N GLY A 109 3.96 7.78 -8.38
CA GLY A 109 2.76 7.03 -8.71
C GLY A 109 2.01 6.57 -7.45
N ILE A 110 1.17 5.55 -7.63
CA ILE A 110 0.29 5.02 -6.59
C ILE A 110 0.50 3.52 -6.45
N THR A 111 0.65 3.04 -5.23
CA THR A 111 0.58 1.61 -4.89
C THR A 111 -0.70 1.35 -4.12
N LEU A 112 -1.49 0.38 -4.55
CA LEU A 112 -2.65 -0.15 -3.82
C LEU A 112 -2.31 -1.52 -3.25
N VAL A 113 -2.51 -1.69 -1.94
CA VAL A 113 -2.31 -2.95 -1.21
C VAL A 113 -3.65 -3.44 -0.68
N ASN A 114 -4.10 -4.61 -1.12
CA ASN A 114 -5.22 -5.29 -0.49
C ASN A 114 -4.70 -6.08 0.71
N ILE A 115 -4.89 -5.52 1.91
CA ILE A 115 -4.37 -6.12 3.15
C ILE A 115 -5.27 -7.24 3.70
N GLY A 116 -6.41 -7.51 3.06
CA GLY A 116 -7.42 -8.40 3.62
C GLY A 116 -8.06 -7.82 4.88
N VAL A 117 -8.51 -8.69 5.77
CA VAL A 117 -9.29 -8.29 6.96
C VAL A 117 -8.42 -8.34 8.22
N GLY A 118 -8.59 -7.35 9.05
CA GLY A 118 -8.11 -7.30 10.43
C GLY A 118 -6.91 -6.38 10.67
N PRO A 119 -6.81 -5.86 11.91
CA PRO A 119 -5.78 -4.90 12.31
C PRO A 119 -4.37 -5.50 12.30
N SER A 120 -4.23 -6.80 12.55
CA SER A 120 -2.92 -7.48 12.48
C SER A 120 -2.33 -7.45 11.08
N ASN A 121 -3.15 -7.62 10.03
CA ASN A 121 -2.69 -7.50 8.65
C ASN A 121 -2.30 -6.05 8.33
N ALA A 122 -3.07 -5.08 8.81
CA ALA A 122 -2.72 -3.66 8.66
C ALA A 122 -1.37 -3.35 9.31
N LYS A 123 -1.15 -3.79 10.57
CA LYS A 123 0.13 -3.63 11.26
C LYS A 123 1.27 -4.26 10.48
N THR A 124 1.11 -5.51 10.03
CA THR A 124 2.15 -6.21 9.26
C THR A 124 2.50 -5.48 7.98
N ALA A 125 1.50 -5.04 7.20
CA ALA A 125 1.74 -4.33 5.95
C ALA A 125 2.44 -2.99 6.19
N THR A 126 1.93 -2.18 7.11
CA THR A 126 2.49 -0.86 7.40
C THR A 126 3.90 -0.95 7.98
N ASP A 127 4.18 -1.92 8.86
CA ASP A 127 5.50 -2.16 9.42
C ASP A 127 6.57 -2.39 8.33
N HIS A 128 6.24 -3.18 7.31
CA HIS A 128 7.21 -3.46 6.25
C HIS A 128 7.28 -2.34 5.21
N ILE A 129 6.16 -1.70 4.88
CA ILE A 129 6.14 -0.56 3.95
C ILE A 129 6.85 0.67 4.55
N ALA A 130 6.86 0.81 5.87
CA ALA A 130 7.51 1.95 6.55
C ALA A 130 8.99 2.13 6.14
N VAL A 131 9.72 1.05 5.85
CA VAL A 131 11.13 1.17 5.43
C VAL A 131 11.30 1.83 4.06
N LEU A 132 10.25 1.84 3.24
CA LEU A 132 10.23 2.53 1.94
C LEU A 132 9.94 4.03 2.08
N ARG A 133 9.45 4.46 3.26
CA ARG A 133 9.14 5.86 3.60
C ARG A 133 8.25 6.55 2.56
N PRO A 134 7.06 6.02 2.25
CA PRO A 134 6.14 6.67 1.32
C PRO A 134 5.77 8.08 1.81
N HIS A 135 5.45 8.97 0.89
CA HIS A 135 5.07 10.35 1.21
C HIS A 135 3.70 10.43 1.88
N ALA A 136 2.80 9.52 1.49
CA ALA A 136 1.46 9.43 2.06
C ALA A 136 0.94 8.00 1.99
N TRP A 137 0.10 7.67 2.97
CA TRP A 137 -0.70 6.45 3.00
C TRP A 137 -2.13 6.76 3.43
N LEU A 138 -3.06 6.04 2.83
CA LEU A 138 -4.48 6.20 3.09
C LEU A 138 -5.18 4.85 3.09
N MET A 139 -5.98 4.57 4.12
CA MET A 139 -6.87 3.41 4.14
C MET A 139 -8.20 3.77 3.50
N LEU A 140 -8.62 2.97 2.52
CA LEU A 140 -9.92 3.06 1.85
C LEU A 140 -10.80 1.90 2.28
N GLY A 141 -11.97 2.19 2.80
CA GLY A 141 -12.90 1.17 3.25
C GLY A 141 -14.31 1.71 3.39
N HIS A 142 -15.20 0.84 3.84
CA HIS A 142 -16.58 1.21 4.17
C HIS A 142 -16.74 1.33 5.68
N CYS A 143 -17.61 2.23 6.10
CA CYS A 143 -18.05 2.34 7.48
C CYS A 143 -19.56 2.52 7.54
N ALA A 144 -20.15 2.15 8.67
CA ALA A 144 -21.55 2.44 8.95
C ALA A 144 -21.72 3.90 9.36
N GLY A 145 -22.75 4.55 8.85
CA GLY A 145 -23.21 5.84 9.35
C GLY A 145 -23.98 5.65 10.67
N LEU A 146 -23.56 6.35 11.73
CA LEU A 146 -24.20 6.27 13.04
C LEU A 146 -25.10 7.49 13.35
N ARG A 147 -25.11 8.49 12.49
CA ARG A 147 -25.88 9.72 12.67
C ARG A 147 -27.00 9.83 11.66
N ASN A 148 -28.16 10.32 12.09
CA ASN A 148 -29.33 10.53 11.21
C ASN A 148 -29.07 11.55 10.09
N SER A 149 -28.03 12.36 10.21
CA SER A 149 -27.61 13.32 9.18
C SER A 149 -26.74 12.71 8.07
N GLN A 150 -26.32 11.46 8.22
CA GLN A 150 -25.49 10.75 7.25
C GLN A 150 -26.35 10.02 6.24
N SER A 151 -25.95 10.07 4.99
CA SER A 151 -26.58 9.40 3.86
C SER A 151 -25.65 8.37 3.23
N LEU A 152 -26.21 7.42 2.51
CA LEU A 152 -25.42 6.47 1.75
C LEU A 152 -24.60 7.22 0.69
N GLY A 153 -23.30 6.97 0.66
CA GLY A 153 -22.36 7.66 -0.24
C GLY A 153 -21.62 8.85 0.39
N ASP A 154 -21.95 9.22 1.64
CA ASP A 154 -21.17 10.23 2.36
C ASP A 154 -19.75 9.73 2.64
N TYR A 155 -18.77 10.62 2.52
CA TYR A 155 -17.39 10.34 2.91
C TYR A 155 -17.18 10.65 4.39
N VAL A 156 -16.51 9.72 5.08
CA VAL A 156 -16.07 9.90 6.45
C VAL A 156 -14.54 9.91 6.47
N LEU A 157 -13.95 11.06 6.78
CA LEU A 157 -12.53 11.14 7.07
C LEU A 157 -12.34 10.83 8.56
N ALA A 158 -11.71 9.70 8.86
CA ALA A 158 -11.40 9.36 10.25
C ALA A 158 -10.36 10.33 10.80
N HIS A 159 -10.66 10.90 11.96
CA HIS A 159 -9.77 11.83 12.66
C HIS A 159 -8.88 11.10 13.66
N ALA A 160 -9.46 10.12 14.36
CA ALA A 160 -8.75 9.23 15.26
C ALA A 160 -9.58 7.96 15.49
N TYR A 161 -8.93 6.90 15.93
CA TYR A 161 -9.55 5.62 16.23
C TYR A 161 -9.41 5.28 17.71
N VAL A 162 -10.51 4.81 18.32
CA VAL A 162 -10.46 4.10 19.60
C VAL A 162 -10.04 2.68 19.32
N ARG A 163 -9.00 2.21 20.02
CA ARG A 163 -8.45 0.88 19.79
C ARG A 163 -9.04 -0.12 20.77
N GLU A 164 -9.69 -1.14 20.25
CA GLU A 164 -10.19 -2.29 21.00
C GLU A 164 -9.72 -3.62 20.39
N ASP A 165 -8.71 -3.55 19.51
CA ASP A 165 -8.16 -4.69 18.78
C ASP A 165 -6.95 -5.32 19.48
N HIS A 166 -6.37 -4.66 20.47
CA HIS A 166 -5.22 -5.10 21.27
C HIS A 166 -3.90 -5.30 20.51
N VAL A 167 -3.81 -4.89 19.23
CA VAL A 167 -2.64 -5.14 18.38
C VAL A 167 -1.43 -4.29 18.78
N LEU A 168 -1.67 -3.10 19.35
CA LEU A 168 -0.64 -2.15 19.76
C LEU A 168 -0.54 -1.97 21.29
N ASP A 169 -1.13 -2.83 22.10
CA ASP A 169 -1.20 -2.62 23.55
C ASP A 169 0.18 -2.66 24.21
N ASP A 170 1.11 -3.43 23.65
CA ASP A 170 2.50 -3.48 24.12
C ASP A 170 3.31 -2.23 23.73
N ASP A 171 2.88 -1.52 22.69
CA ASP A 171 3.56 -0.34 22.15
C ASP A 171 2.98 0.97 22.70
N LEU A 172 1.64 1.02 22.85
CA LEU A 172 0.89 2.23 23.22
C LEU A 172 -0.24 1.92 24.21
N PRO A 173 -0.46 2.77 25.23
CA PRO A 173 -1.61 2.63 26.11
C PRO A 173 -2.94 2.65 25.34
N THR A 174 -3.90 1.82 25.73
CA THR A 174 -5.19 1.66 25.03
C THR A 174 -6.05 2.93 24.95
N TRP A 175 -5.87 3.85 25.92
CA TRP A 175 -6.58 5.13 25.98
C TRP A 175 -6.02 6.21 25.04
N VAL A 176 -4.86 5.97 24.40
CA VAL A 176 -4.31 6.92 23.40
C VAL A 176 -5.00 6.67 22.07
N PRO A 177 -5.81 7.61 21.56
CA PRO A 177 -6.38 7.50 20.22
C PRO A 177 -5.27 7.62 19.17
N ILE A 178 -5.37 6.86 18.10
CA ILE A 178 -4.44 6.91 16.97
C ILE A 178 -5.07 7.75 15.87
N PRO A 179 -4.42 8.85 15.46
CA PRO A 179 -4.88 9.69 14.36
C PRO A 179 -4.65 9.02 13.00
#